data_6d793a9f4275f9ea121f3177ff24503c
#
_entry.id   6d793a9f4275f9ea121f3177ff24503c
#
_cell.length_a   1.000
_cell.length_b   1.000
_cell.length_c   1.000
_cell.angle_alpha   90.00
_cell.angle_beta   90.00
_cell.angle_gamma   90.00
#
_symmetry.space_group_name_H-M   'P 1'
#
loop_
_entity.id
_entity.type
_entity.pdbx_description
1 polymer ?
#
loop_
_entity_poly.entity_id
_entity_poly.type
_entity_poly.pdbx_seq_one_letter_code
_entity_poly.pdbx_strand_id
1 'polypeptide(L)'
;FFLMIRRPPRATLVPYTTLGRAKFLQTLSGTATRARRYAAAVAGTHAKVLDTRKTIPGLRLAQKYAVRCGGCYNHRIGLYDAILIKENHILAAGSVTQAVAAARTVSAGKPVEIEVESLEELREALTAAADIILLDNFTVEALTQAVAINQGRTKLEASGGITLDNIRRIAETGVDYISVGGITKDVQAVDLSMRFKAK
;
A
#
# COMPACT_ATOMS: atom_id res chain seq x y z
N PHE A 1 -24.71 -1.82 -17.17
CA PHE A 1 -24.90 -2.74 -18.30
C PHE A 1 -24.97 -4.15 -17.75
N PHE A 2 -26.22 -4.68 -17.56
CA PHE A 2 -26.42 -6.10 -17.35
C PHE A 2 -26.31 -6.81 -18.68
N LEU A 3 -25.21 -7.52 -18.95
CA LEU A 3 -25.17 -8.47 -20.04
C LEU A 3 -26.07 -9.64 -19.66
N MET A 4 -27.29 -9.70 -20.17
CA MET A 4 -28.10 -10.93 -20.12
C MET A 4 -27.45 -11.94 -21.04
N ILE A 5 -26.58 -12.78 -20.48
CA ILE A 5 -25.98 -13.88 -21.20
C ILE A 5 -27.06 -14.98 -21.31
N ARG A 6 -27.56 -15.20 -22.53
CA ARG A 6 -28.44 -16.35 -22.81
C ARG A 6 -27.74 -17.62 -22.33
N ARG A 7 -28.50 -18.56 -21.74
CA ARG A 7 -27.97 -19.87 -21.36
C ARG A 7 -27.24 -20.47 -22.57
N PRO A 8 -25.96 -20.84 -22.44
CA PRO A 8 -25.20 -21.41 -23.55
C PRO A 8 -25.84 -22.74 -23.95
N PRO A 9 -25.76 -23.14 -25.23
CA PRO A 9 -26.17 -24.48 -25.67
C PRO A 9 -25.49 -25.55 -24.84
N ARG A 10 -26.13 -26.72 -24.65
CA ARG A 10 -25.60 -27.84 -23.84
C ARG A 10 -24.19 -28.32 -24.20
N ALA A 11 -23.63 -27.86 -25.32
CA ALA A 11 -22.28 -28.20 -25.81
C ALA A 11 -21.16 -27.29 -25.25
N THR A 12 -21.44 -26.26 -24.43
CA THR A 12 -20.37 -25.40 -23.84
C THR A 12 -19.79 -26.12 -22.63
N LEU A 13 -18.65 -26.74 -22.81
CA LEU A 13 -17.93 -27.57 -21.83
C LEU A 13 -17.43 -26.80 -20.60
N VAL A 14 -17.43 -25.45 -20.62
CA VAL A 14 -17.00 -24.62 -19.50
C VAL A 14 -18.05 -23.57 -19.22
N PRO A 15 -18.70 -23.58 -18.04
CA PRO A 15 -19.63 -22.50 -17.67
C PRO A 15 -18.96 -21.15 -17.70
N TYR A 16 -19.62 -20.10 -18.21
CA TYR A 16 -19.13 -18.71 -18.20
C TYR A 16 -18.63 -18.25 -16.82
N THR A 17 -19.24 -18.75 -15.75
CA THR A 17 -18.82 -18.52 -14.36
C THR A 17 -17.38 -18.97 -14.11
N THR A 18 -16.89 -20.02 -14.78
CA THR A 18 -15.54 -20.52 -14.63
C THR A 18 -14.50 -19.60 -15.25
N LEU A 19 -14.81 -19.00 -16.43
CA LEU A 19 -13.95 -17.99 -17.05
C LEU A 19 -13.83 -16.73 -16.19
N GLY A 20 -14.95 -16.26 -15.63
CA GLY A 20 -14.94 -15.12 -14.69
C GLY A 20 -14.08 -15.41 -13.46
N ARG A 21 -14.25 -16.58 -12.84
CA ARG A 21 -13.44 -17.01 -11.68
C ARG A 21 -11.95 -17.13 -12.04
N ALA A 22 -11.62 -17.67 -13.23
CA ALA A 22 -10.24 -17.77 -13.69
C ALA A 22 -9.61 -16.37 -13.85
N LYS A 23 -10.34 -15.38 -14.38
CA LYS A 23 -9.85 -13.99 -14.48
C LYS A 23 -9.55 -13.35 -13.13
N PHE A 24 -10.45 -13.52 -12.15
CA PHE A 24 -10.18 -13.09 -10.78
C PHE A 24 -8.93 -13.75 -10.20
N LEU A 25 -8.83 -15.08 -10.34
CA LEU A 25 -7.67 -15.82 -9.84
C LEU A 25 -6.37 -15.36 -10.50
N GLN A 26 -6.35 -15.20 -11.83
CA GLN A 26 -5.19 -14.69 -12.57
C GLN A 26 -4.74 -13.32 -12.06
N THR A 27 -5.68 -12.39 -11.93
CA THR A 27 -5.41 -11.00 -11.51
C THR A 27 -4.92 -10.94 -10.06
N LEU A 28 -5.62 -11.60 -9.15
CA LEU A 28 -5.26 -11.58 -7.72
C LEU A 28 -3.99 -12.37 -7.43
N SER A 29 -3.74 -13.47 -8.15
CA SER A 29 -2.45 -14.20 -8.08
C SER A 29 -1.29 -13.32 -8.57
N GLY A 30 -1.52 -12.49 -9.58
CA GLY A 30 -0.54 -11.49 -10.03
C GLY A 30 -0.20 -10.49 -8.93
N THR A 31 -1.21 -9.95 -8.24
CA THR A 31 -1.01 -9.06 -7.08
C THR A 31 -0.24 -9.77 -5.96
N ALA A 32 -0.63 -10.99 -5.59
CA ALA A 32 0.04 -11.77 -4.54
C ALA A 32 1.50 -12.10 -4.91
N THR A 33 1.75 -12.50 -6.16
CA THR A 33 3.10 -12.80 -6.66
C THR A 33 3.99 -11.56 -6.61
N ARG A 34 3.45 -10.39 -7.00
CA ARG A 34 4.19 -9.13 -6.92
C ARG A 34 4.48 -8.75 -5.46
N ALA A 35 3.50 -8.86 -4.57
CA ALA A 35 3.68 -8.64 -3.14
C ALA A 35 4.77 -9.57 -2.57
N ARG A 36 4.79 -10.85 -2.95
CA ARG A 36 5.82 -11.81 -2.53
C ARG A 36 7.23 -11.38 -2.94
N ARG A 37 7.40 -10.82 -4.13
CA ARG A 37 8.71 -10.31 -4.58
C ARG A 37 9.17 -9.14 -3.69
N TYR A 38 8.29 -8.21 -3.36
CA TYR A 38 8.61 -7.10 -2.46
C TYR A 38 8.92 -7.58 -1.04
N ALA A 39 8.11 -8.50 -0.49
CA ALA A 39 8.38 -9.09 0.82
C ALA A 39 9.73 -9.82 0.87
N ALA A 40 10.09 -10.55 -0.19
CA ALA A 40 11.38 -11.23 -0.28
C ALA A 40 12.55 -10.23 -0.40
N ALA A 41 12.37 -9.12 -1.11
CA ALA A 41 13.42 -8.11 -1.28
C ALA A 41 13.83 -7.43 0.03
N VAL A 42 12.91 -7.31 1.01
CA VAL A 42 13.20 -6.72 2.33
C VAL A 42 13.49 -7.77 3.41
N ALA A 43 13.58 -9.05 3.05
CA ALA A 43 13.82 -10.12 4.02
C ALA A 43 15.11 -9.88 4.82
N GLY A 44 15.06 -10.10 6.14
CA GLY A 44 16.20 -9.85 7.05
C GLY A 44 16.30 -8.39 7.53
N THR A 45 15.43 -7.49 7.10
CA THR A 45 15.23 -6.15 7.70
C THR A 45 14.00 -6.15 8.59
N HIS A 46 13.82 -5.10 9.40
CA HIS A 46 12.59 -4.96 10.21
C HIS A 46 11.46 -4.24 9.45
N ALA A 47 11.76 -3.66 8.28
CA ALA A 47 10.81 -2.90 7.49
C ALA A 47 9.63 -3.77 7.01
N LYS A 48 8.41 -3.25 7.10
CA LYS A 48 7.20 -3.88 6.60
C LYS A 48 6.74 -3.19 5.33
N VAL A 49 6.56 -3.96 4.26
CA VAL A 49 6.05 -3.44 3.00
C VAL A 49 4.53 -3.35 3.06
N LEU A 50 4.00 -2.17 2.74
CA LEU A 50 2.57 -1.87 2.72
C LEU A 50 2.06 -1.69 1.29
N ASP A 51 0.79 -2.04 1.08
CA ASP A 51 0.05 -1.62 -0.10
C ASP A 51 -0.41 -0.15 0.02
N THR A 52 -1.20 0.30 -0.93
CA THR A 52 -1.83 1.62 -0.91
C THR A 52 -3.32 1.54 -1.27
N ARG A 53 -4.00 2.69 -1.30
CA ARG A 53 -5.37 2.81 -1.81
C ARG A 53 -5.45 2.91 -3.35
N LYS A 54 -4.31 2.89 -4.06
CA LYS A 54 -4.23 2.89 -5.53
C LYS A 54 -4.52 1.48 -6.06
N THR A 55 -5.78 1.07 -6.00
CA THR A 55 -6.26 -0.27 -6.37
C THR A 55 -7.13 -0.22 -7.63
N ILE A 56 -7.33 -1.38 -8.27
CA ILE A 56 -8.32 -1.52 -9.35
C ILE A 56 -9.70 -1.15 -8.78
N PRO A 57 -10.49 -0.30 -9.47
CA PRO A 57 -11.83 0.05 -9.05
C PRO A 57 -12.68 -1.18 -8.72
N GLY A 58 -13.36 -1.16 -7.58
CA GLY A 58 -14.20 -2.27 -7.10
C GLY A 58 -13.45 -3.47 -6.51
N LEU A 59 -12.11 -3.58 -6.67
CA LEU A 59 -11.34 -4.75 -6.23
C LEU A 59 -10.45 -4.50 -5.01
N ARG A 60 -10.59 -3.37 -4.30
CA ARG A 60 -9.70 -3.02 -3.20
C ARG A 60 -9.57 -4.10 -2.13
N LEU A 61 -10.68 -4.62 -1.63
CA LEU A 61 -10.66 -5.65 -0.59
C LEU A 61 -9.98 -6.93 -1.08
N ALA A 62 -10.27 -7.36 -2.31
CA ALA A 62 -9.68 -8.54 -2.90
C ALA A 62 -8.17 -8.38 -3.15
N GLN A 63 -7.74 -7.20 -3.65
CA GLN A 63 -6.32 -6.92 -3.84
C GLN A 63 -5.56 -6.82 -2.51
N LYS A 64 -6.12 -6.16 -1.51
CA LYS A 64 -5.51 -6.09 -0.17
C LYS A 64 -5.39 -7.48 0.48
N TYR A 65 -6.38 -8.35 0.28
CA TYR A 65 -6.26 -9.75 0.67
C TYR A 65 -5.10 -10.45 -0.06
N ALA A 66 -5.01 -10.28 -1.39
CA ALA A 66 -3.94 -10.87 -2.19
C ALA A 66 -2.54 -10.35 -1.75
N VAL A 67 -2.42 -9.08 -1.39
CA VAL A 67 -1.18 -8.49 -0.84
C VAL A 67 -0.74 -9.23 0.43
N ARG A 68 -1.67 -9.51 1.35
CA ARG A 68 -1.38 -10.31 2.56
C ARG A 68 -0.97 -11.74 2.23
N CYS A 69 -1.62 -12.37 1.27
CA CYS A 69 -1.22 -13.71 0.79
C CYS A 69 0.22 -13.72 0.25
N GLY A 70 0.68 -12.60 -0.34
CA GLY A 70 2.05 -12.42 -0.78
C GLY A 70 3.07 -12.15 0.32
N GLY A 71 2.63 -11.94 1.58
CA GLY A 71 3.50 -11.67 2.72
C GLY A 71 3.79 -10.20 2.98
N CYS A 72 3.10 -9.28 2.30
CA CYS A 72 3.10 -7.85 2.62
C CYS A 72 1.93 -7.50 3.55
N TYR A 73 1.86 -6.23 3.97
CA TYR A 73 0.87 -5.72 4.90
C TYR A 73 -0.06 -4.72 4.20
N ASN A 74 -1.19 -4.43 4.82
CA ASN A 74 -2.11 -3.45 4.30
C ASN A 74 -1.92 -2.09 4.99
N HIS A 75 -1.80 -1.03 4.21
CA HIS A 75 -2.08 0.34 4.65
C HIS A 75 -3.61 0.49 4.84
N ARG A 76 -4.08 1.62 5.38
CA ARG A 76 -5.51 1.88 5.59
C ARG A 76 -6.36 1.46 4.38
N ILE A 77 -7.55 0.92 4.65
CA ILE A 77 -8.49 0.44 3.63
C ILE A 77 -9.29 1.60 3.06
N GLY A 78 -9.70 2.53 3.93
CA GLY A 78 -10.53 3.66 3.57
C GLY A 78 -10.11 4.95 4.25
N LEU A 79 -11.02 5.94 4.29
CA LEU A 79 -10.81 7.20 5.01
C LEU A 79 -11.28 7.09 6.47
N TYR A 80 -11.90 5.98 6.81
CA TYR A 80 -12.56 5.75 8.10
C TYR A 80 -11.69 4.99 9.11
N ASP A 81 -10.58 4.38 8.70
CA ASP A 81 -9.74 3.54 9.56
C ASP A 81 -8.43 4.21 10.01
N ALA A 82 -7.99 5.26 9.31
CA ALA A 82 -6.89 6.13 9.74
C ALA A 82 -6.98 7.50 9.04
N ILE A 83 -6.45 8.53 9.68
CA ILE A 83 -6.28 9.85 9.06
C ILE A 83 -4.90 9.90 8.41
N LEU A 84 -4.83 10.41 7.18
CA LEU A 84 -3.58 10.76 6.50
C LEU A 84 -3.65 12.23 6.09
N ILE A 85 -2.83 13.03 6.74
CA ILE A 85 -2.63 14.45 6.43
C ILE A 85 -1.66 14.51 5.24
N LYS A 86 -1.97 15.36 4.28
CA LYS A 86 -1.17 15.58 3.07
C LYS A 86 -0.84 17.06 2.91
N GLU A 87 0.05 17.39 1.99
CA GLU A 87 0.50 18.73 1.67
C GLU A 87 -0.64 19.77 1.62
N ASN A 88 -1.75 19.46 0.97
CA ASN A 88 -2.91 20.35 0.87
C ASN A 88 -3.62 20.58 2.22
N HIS A 89 -3.59 19.61 3.12
CA HIS A 89 -4.15 19.77 4.47
C HIS A 89 -3.23 20.65 5.32
N ILE A 90 -1.91 20.49 5.19
CA ILE A 90 -0.91 21.33 5.88
C ILE A 90 -1.04 22.78 5.42
N LEU A 91 -1.13 22.99 4.09
CA LEU A 91 -1.32 24.32 3.52
C LEU A 91 -2.61 24.97 4.01
N ALA A 92 -3.71 24.23 4.04
CA ALA A 92 -5.00 24.76 4.52
C ALA A 92 -5.02 25.04 6.03
N ALA A 93 -4.30 24.27 6.83
CA ALA A 93 -4.20 24.45 8.27
C ALA A 93 -3.18 25.56 8.66
N GLY A 94 -2.21 25.84 7.80
CA GLY A 94 -1.14 26.83 8.01
C GLY A 94 0.19 26.27 8.50
N SER A 95 0.21 25.10 9.15
CA SER A 95 1.44 24.39 9.56
C SER A 95 1.18 22.90 9.80
N VAL A 96 2.25 22.12 9.90
CA VAL A 96 2.21 20.69 10.29
C VAL A 96 1.57 20.53 11.68
N THR A 97 1.97 21.34 12.66
CA THR A 97 1.43 21.31 14.03
C THR A 97 -0.07 21.57 14.05
N GLN A 98 -0.54 22.59 13.32
CA GLN A 98 -1.97 22.91 13.26
C GLN A 98 -2.77 21.84 12.54
N ALA A 99 -2.22 21.22 11.48
CA ALA A 99 -2.86 20.15 10.76
C ALA A 99 -3.01 18.88 11.64
N VAL A 100 -1.97 18.51 12.41
CA VAL A 100 -2.02 17.39 13.35
C VAL A 100 -3.02 17.66 14.48
N ALA A 101 -3.02 18.88 15.06
CA ALA A 101 -3.97 19.27 16.09
C ALA A 101 -5.42 19.19 15.59
N ALA A 102 -5.71 19.71 14.40
CA ALA A 102 -7.02 19.62 13.77
C ALA A 102 -7.44 18.17 13.50
N ALA A 103 -6.52 17.34 13.00
CA ALA A 103 -6.80 15.92 12.79
C ALA A 103 -7.13 15.18 14.11
N ARG A 104 -6.45 15.50 15.21
CA ARG A 104 -6.71 14.92 16.53
C ARG A 104 -8.13 15.19 17.03
N THR A 105 -8.70 16.37 16.74
CA THR A 105 -10.09 16.70 17.16
C THR A 105 -11.14 15.80 16.51
N VAL A 106 -10.86 15.29 15.30
CA VAL A 106 -11.80 14.46 14.52
C VAL A 106 -11.38 12.99 14.43
N SER A 107 -10.21 12.61 14.94
CA SER A 107 -9.67 11.25 14.78
C SER A 107 -10.46 10.19 15.54
N ALA A 108 -11.19 10.56 16.59
CA ALA A 108 -11.92 9.64 17.46
C ALA A 108 -11.06 8.45 17.93
N GLY A 109 -9.80 8.70 18.28
CA GLY A 109 -8.83 7.69 18.72
C GLY A 109 -8.17 6.87 17.60
N LYS A 110 -8.41 7.20 16.33
CA LYS A 110 -7.73 6.58 15.18
C LYS A 110 -6.34 7.16 15.01
N PRO A 111 -5.39 6.37 14.45
CA PRO A 111 -4.05 6.87 14.14
C PRO A 111 -4.08 8.09 13.22
N VAL A 112 -3.23 9.06 13.53
CA VAL A 112 -2.98 10.24 12.69
C VAL A 112 -1.60 10.08 12.05
N GLU A 113 -1.61 9.90 10.75
CA GLU A 113 -0.44 9.87 9.91
C GLU A 113 -0.29 11.18 9.17
N ILE A 114 0.94 11.64 8.99
CA ILE A 114 1.23 12.87 8.23
C ILE A 114 2.32 12.61 7.19
N GLU A 115 2.07 13.06 5.97
CA GLU A 115 3.00 13.06 4.85
C GLU A 115 3.84 14.33 4.91
N VAL A 116 5.17 14.20 4.89
CA VAL A 116 6.14 15.28 4.94
C VAL A 116 7.14 15.15 3.79
N GLU A 117 7.64 16.28 3.29
CA GLU A 117 8.54 16.34 2.14
C GLU A 117 9.93 16.88 2.50
N SER A 118 10.16 17.27 3.77
CA SER A 118 11.43 17.81 4.25
C SER A 118 11.79 17.35 5.66
N LEU A 119 13.08 17.46 6.01
CA LEU A 119 13.56 17.17 7.37
C LEU A 119 13.07 18.21 8.39
N GLU A 120 12.74 19.42 7.94
CA GLU A 120 12.15 20.48 8.76
C GLU A 120 10.73 20.09 9.17
N GLU A 121 9.90 19.68 8.22
CA GLU A 121 8.55 19.18 8.47
C GLU A 121 8.56 17.91 9.33
N LEU A 122 9.54 17.01 9.14
CA LEU A 122 9.73 15.85 10.01
C LEU A 122 9.91 16.27 11.48
N ARG A 123 10.78 17.28 11.77
CA ARG A 123 10.99 17.76 13.13
C ARG A 123 9.74 18.38 13.73
N GLU A 124 8.97 19.12 12.94
CA GLU A 124 7.69 19.68 13.35
C GLU A 124 6.66 18.57 13.64
N ALA A 125 6.54 17.57 12.74
CA ALA A 125 5.64 16.42 12.92
C ALA A 125 5.96 15.58 14.16
N LEU A 126 7.26 15.40 14.46
CA LEU A 126 7.71 14.75 15.69
C LEU A 126 7.32 15.55 16.95
N THR A 127 7.42 16.87 16.90
CA THR A 127 7.02 17.76 17.99
C THR A 127 5.49 17.76 18.16
N ALA A 128 4.74 17.69 17.08
CA ALA A 128 3.28 17.59 17.08
C ALA A 128 2.77 16.19 17.49
N ALA A 129 3.67 15.23 17.75
CA ALA A 129 3.35 13.87 18.18
C ALA A 129 2.42 13.12 17.22
N ALA A 130 2.69 13.18 15.90
CA ALA A 130 2.02 12.32 14.92
C ALA A 130 2.31 10.83 15.23
N ASP A 131 1.34 9.94 14.98
CA ASP A 131 1.50 8.51 15.27
C ASP A 131 2.39 7.81 14.24
N ILE A 132 2.32 8.26 12.98
CA ILE A 132 3.13 7.79 11.86
C ILE A 132 3.54 9.02 11.03
N ILE A 133 4.79 9.05 10.58
CA ILE A 133 5.27 10.09 9.66
C ILE A 133 5.70 9.41 8.36
N LEU A 134 5.03 9.78 7.26
CA LEU A 134 5.32 9.31 5.93
C LEU A 134 6.28 10.31 5.26
N LEU A 135 7.43 9.79 4.86
CA LEU A 135 8.52 10.52 4.20
C LEU A 135 8.35 10.36 2.69
N ASP A 136 7.75 11.36 2.03
CA ASP A 136 7.43 11.26 0.60
C ASP A 136 8.60 11.71 -0.28
N ASN A 137 9.00 10.87 -1.20
CA ASN A 137 10.08 11.11 -2.17
C ASN A 137 11.46 11.45 -1.55
N PHE A 138 11.74 11.00 -0.34
CA PHE A 138 13.06 11.17 0.29
C PHE A 138 14.12 10.30 -0.41
N THR A 139 15.34 10.84 -0.53
CA THR A 139 16.50 10.04 -0.96
C THR A 139 16.92 9.06 0.15
N VAL A 140 17.72 8.05 -0.18
CA VAL A 140 18.23 7.07 0.82
C VAL A 140 19.02 7.78 1.93
N GLU A 141 19.79 8.81 1.57
CA GLU A 141 20.56 9.63 2.51
C GLU A 141 19.63 10.43 3.44
N ALA A 142 18.56 11.03 2.90
CA ALA A 142 17.58 11.77 3.68
C ALA A 142 16.75 10.82 4.58
N LEU A 143 16.42 9.61 4.13
CA LEU A 143 15.77 8.58 4.95
C LEU A 143 16.66 8.17 6.13
N THR A 144 17.97 7.98 5.90
CA THR A 144 18.93 7.67 6.97
C THR A 144 19.01 8.80 8.00
N GLN A 145 19.04 10.06 7.54
CA GLN A 145 18.99 11.22 8.44
C GLN A 145 17.66 11.31 9.21
N ALA A 146 16.55 11.04 8.54
CA ALA A 146 15.23 11.03 9.17
C ALA A 146 15.14 9.98 10.31
N VAL A 147 15.66 8.77 10.08
CA VAL A 147 15.74 7.72 11.11
C VAL A 147 16.62 8.16 12.29
N ALA A 148 17.77 8.77 12.02
CA ALA A 148 18.65 9.31 13.07
C ALA A 148 17.98 10.44 13.87
N ILE A 149 17.24 11.33 13.21
CA ILE A 149 16.46 12.42 13.87
C ILE A 149 15.31 11.83 14.70
N ASN A 150 14.63 10.81 14.17
CA ASN A 150 13.47 10.20 14.85
C ASN A 150 13.83 9.50 16.16
N GLN A 151 14.97 8.83 16.24
CA GLN A 151 15.42 8.10 17.44
C GLN A 151 14.36 7.13 18.01
N GLY A 152 13.52 6.57 17.16
CA GLY A 152 12.46 5.63 17.57
C GLY A 152 11.23 6.26 18.25
N ARG A 153 11.08 7.60 18.22
CA ARG A 153 9.95 8.30 18.85
C ARG A 153 8.61 8.00 18.22
N THR A 154 8.59 7.79 16.90
CA THR A 154 7.38 7.43 16.15
C THR A 154 7.70 6.45 15.04
N LYS A 155 6.69 5.97 14.32
CA LYS A 155 6.87 5.10 13.16
C LYS A 155 7.15 5.95 11.92
N LEU A 156 8.17 5.55 11.16
CA LEU A 156 8.53 6.18 9.89
C LEU A 156 8.11 5.30 8.72
N GLU A 157 7.43 5.88 7.75
CA GLU A 157 7.04 5.24 6.50
C GLU A 157 7.75 5.92 5.33
N ALA A 158 8.42 5.15 4.47
CA ALA A 158 8.97 5.66 3.20
C ALA A 158 7.95 5.48 2.07
N SER A 159 7.79 6.50 1.22
CA SER A 159 6.90 6.52 0.06
C SER A 159 7.57 7.25 -1.12
N GLY A 160 7.01 7.06 -2.32
CA GLY A 160 7.47 7.72 -3.55
C GLY A 160 8.52 6.94 -4.33
N GLY A 161 8.27 6.67 -5.62
CA GLY A 161 9.22 6.07 -6.56
C GLY A 161 9.79 4.69 -6.20
N ILE A 162 9.15 3.93 -5.32
CA ILE A 162 9.69 2.67 -4.79
C ILE A 162 9.46 1.52 -5.76
N THR A 163 10.56 0.83 -6.12
CA THR A 163 10.59 -0.31 -7.03
C THR A 163 11.33 -1.49 -6.39
N LEU A 164 11.34 -2.66 -7.07
CA LEU A 164 12.13 -3.82 -6.61
C LEU A 164 13.64 -3.54 -6.61
N ASP A 165 14.11 -2.60 -7.44
CA ASP A 165 15.54 -2.30 -7.59
C ASP A 165 16.07 -1.44 -6.44
N ASN A 166 15.22 -0.61 -5.82
CA ASN A 166 15.64 0.32 -4.78
C ASN A 166 15.13 -0.02 -3.37
N ILE A 167 14.08 -0.85 -3.23
CA ILE A 167 13.42 -1.11 -1.95
C ILE A 167 14.37 -1.69 -0.89
N ARG A 168 15.35 -2.51 -1.28
CA ARG A 168 16.32 -3.09 -0.33
C ARG A 168 17.13 -2.00 0.35
N ARG A 169 17.68 -1.05 -0.40
CA ARG A 169 18.44 0.08 0.13
C ARG A 169 17.59 0.96 1.04
N ILE A 170 16.32 1.17 0.68
CA ILE A 170 15.36 1.90 1.51
C ILE A 170 15.10 1.16 2.83
N ALA A 171 14.88 -0.15 2.80
CA ALA A 171 14.64 -0.95 4.01
C ALA A 171 15.86 -0.95 4.95
N GLU A 172 17.08 -0.85 4.41
CA GLU A 172 18.33 -0.80 5.18
C GLU A 172 18.56 0.54 5.86
N THR A 173 17.83 1.61 5.51
CA THR A 173 17.92 2.91 6.22
C THR A 173 17.39 2.87 7.64
N GLY A 174 16.53 1.87 7.95
CA GLY A 174 15.94 1.74 9.26
C GLY A 174 14.52 2.31 9.38
N VAL A 175 13.83 2.58 8.28
CA VAL A 175 12.39 2.94 8.30
C VAL A 175 11.53 1.72 8.70
N ASP A 176 10.40 1.96 9.37
CA ASP A 176 9.51 0.90 9.85
C ASP A 176 8.61 0.36 8.74
N TYR A 177 8.13 1.23 7.86
CA TYR A 177 7.19 0.92 6.80
C TYR A 177 7.68 1.43 5.44
N ILE A 178 7.28 0.72 4.39
CA ILE A 178 7.56 1.11 3.01
C ILE A 178 6.28 0.90 2.20
N SER A 179 5.61 1.98 1.79
CA SER A 179 4.40 1.87 0.99
C SER A 179 4.68 1.85 -0.51
N VAL A 180 4.13 0.85 -1.19
CA VAL A 180 4.40 0.59 -2.61
C VAL A 180 3.11 0.55 -3.42
N GLY A 181 2.78 1.64 -4.10
CA GLY A 181 1.59 1.72 -4.95
C GLY A 181 1.61 0.73 -6.14
N GLY A 182 2.80 0.41 -6.65
CA GLY A 182 2.98 -0.53 -7.76
C GLY A 182 2.47 -1.95 -7.47
N ILE A 183 2.34 -2.36 -6.21
CA ILE A 183 1.80 -3.69 -5.86
C ILE A 183 0.36 -3.85 -6.34
N THR A 184 -0.45 -2.80 -6.24
CA THR A 184 -1.90 -2.87 -6.53
C THR A 184 -2.30 -2.16 -7.81
N LYS A 185 -1.57 -1.14 -8.28
CA LYS A 185 -1.90 -0.42 -9.52
C LYS A 185 -1.33 -1.07 -10.79
N ASP A 186 -0.14 -1.70 -10.71
CA ASP A 186 0.58 -2.26 -11.86
C ASP A 186 0.43 -3.79 -11.88
N VAL A 187 -0.81 -4.28 -12.02
CA VAL A 187 -1.11 -5.72 -11.93
C VAL A 187 -0.76 -6.42 -13.23
N GLN A 188 0.13 -7.41 -13.12
CA GLN A 188 0.39 -8.41 -14.14
C GLN A 188 -0.33 -9.71 -13.77
N ALA A 189 -1.36 -10.09 -14.54
CA ALA A 189 -2.07 -11.34 -14.31
C ALA A 189 -1.15 -12.56 -14.52
N VAL A 190 -1.28 -13.58 -13.66
CA VAL A 190 -0.63 -14.87 -13.91
C VAL A 190 -1.41 -15.60 -15.00
N ASP A 191 -0.72 -16.12 -16.01
CA ASP A 191 -1.38 -16.90 -17.04
C ASP A 191 -1.78 -18.28 -16.51
N LEU A 192 -3.08 -18.51 -16.43
CA LEU A 192 -3.68 -19.77 -15.96
C LEU A 192 -4.62 -20.29 -17.03
N SER A 193 -4.48 -21.56 -17.39
CA SER A 193 -5.43 -22.28 -18.24
C SER A 193 -6.03 -23.48 -17.49
N MET A 194 -7.32 -23.73 -17.75
CA MET A 194 -8.00 -24.91 -17.20
C MET A 194 -8.30 -25.90 -18.33
N ARG A 195 -7.90 -27.16 -18.15
CA ARG A 195 -8.19 -28.26 -19.07
C ARG A 195 -8.82 -29.38 -18.30
N PHE A 196 -9.86 -29.97 -18.86
CA PHE A 196 -10.41 -31.23 -18.37
C PHE A 196 -9.52 -32.41 -18.84
N LYS A 197 -9.18 -33.29 -17.93
CA LYS A 197 -8.53 -34.55 -18.29
C LYS A 197 -9.65 -35.52 -18.71
N ALA A 198 -9.64 -36.01 -19.95
CA ALA A 198 -10.51 -37.12 -20.34
C ALA A 198 -10.15 -38.34 -19.48
N LYS A 199 -11.20 -39.05 -19.00
CA LYS A 199 -11.02 -40.35 -18.34
C LYS A 199 -10.72 -41.40 -19.38
#